data_3cdaa231b6b1aba232615856a89c1070
#
_entry.id   3cdaa231b6b1aba232615856a89c1070
#
_cell.length_a   1.000
_cell.length_b   1.000
_cell.length_c   1.000
_cell.angle_alpha   90.00
_cell.angle_beta   90.00
_cell.angle_gamma   90.00
#
_symmetry.space_group_name_H-M   'P 1'
#
loop_
_entity.id
_entity.type
_entity.pdbx_description
1 polymer ?
#
loop_
_entity_poly.entity_id
_entity_poly.type
_entity_poly.pdbx_seq_one_letter_code
_entity_poly.pdbx_strand_id
1 'polypeptide(L)'
;TAVLFGDGAGAVVLSRTEEQVGLQEAQIGCDAKGRDILAVPKFGTSMDRFAADNGYWDFDFVGKEIFKRAVKGMGAAAHTVLSRTGISTDNIDVVIPHQANIRIIQTLCDMA
;
A
#
# COMPACT_ATOMS: atom_id res chain seq x y z
N THR A 1 9.73 0.29 -15.43
CA THR A 1 8.89 1.11 -14.50
C THR A 1 7.53 1.45 -15.11
N ALA A 2 7.46 1.82 -16.40
CA ALA A 2 6.21 2.19 -17.08
C ALA A 2 5.09 1.13 -17.01
N VAL A 3 5.44 -0.14 -16.82
CA VAL A 3 4.47 -1.24 -16.65
C VAL A 3 3.88 -1.29 -15.23
N LEU A 4 4.58 -0.72 -14.24
CA LEU A 4 4.21 -0.82 -12.83
C LEU A 4 3.53 0.44 -12.29
N PHE A 5 3.79 1.58 -12.89
CA PHE A 5 3.30 2.88 -12.42
C PHE A 5 2.52 3.59 -13.52
N GLY A 6 1.38 4.12 -13.19
CA GLY A 6 0.55 4.96 -14.05
C GLY A 6 0.23 6.27 -13.33
N ASP A 7 -0.26 7.22 -14.11
CA ASP A 7 -0.77 8.47 -13.57
C ASP A 7 -2.22 8.31 -13.11
N GLY A 8 -2.57 8.96 -12.03
CA GLY A 8 -3.91 8.93 -11.49
C GLY A 8 -4.14 10.07 -10.52
N ALA A 9 -5.38 10.47 -10.37
CA ALA A 9 -5.80 11.46 -9.40
C ALA A 9 -7.17 11.08 -8.82
N GLY A 10 -7.39 11.47 -7.58
CA GLY A 10 -8.66 11.28 -6.90
C GLY A 10 -8.91 12.43 -5.93
N ALA A 11 -10.16 12.67 -5.63
CA ALA A 11 -10.55 13.66 -4.65
C ALA A 11 -11.74 13.16 -3.82
N VAL A 12 -11.78 13.56 -2.57
CA VAL A 12 -12.90 13.32 -1.67
C VAL A 12 -13.32 14.64 -1.02
N VAL A 13 -14.60 14.79 -0.76
CA VAL A 13 -15.14 15.93 -0.01
C VAL A 13 -15.54 15.44 1.38
N LEU A 14 -14.95 16.05 2.39
CA LEU A 14 -15.29 15.81 3.79
C LEU A 14 -16.19 16.94 4.29
N SER A 15 -17.29 16.58 4.92
CA SER A 15 -18.20 17.52 5.56
C SER A 15 -18.52 17.07 6.99
N ARG A 16 -18.87 18.03 7.84
CA ARG A 16 -19.35 17.71 9.19
C ARG A 16 -20.69 16.99 9.11
N THR A 17 -20.85 15.98 9.94
CA THR A 17 -22.15 15.30 10.15
C THR A 17 -22.34 15.02 11.63
N GLU A 18 -23.59 14.95 12.07
CA GLU A 18 -23.98 14.48 13.40
C GLU A 18 -24.33 12.97 13.38
N GLU A 19 -24.33 12.35 12.21
CA GLU A 19 -24.57 10.91 12.05
C GLU A 19 -23.32 10.10 12.39
N GLN A 20 -23.51 8.85 12.81
CA GLN A 20 -22.42 7.90 13.11
C GLN A 20 -21.89 7.26 11.79
N VAL A 21 -21.40 8.11 10.89
CA VAL A 21 -20.88 7.71 9.57
C VAL A 21 -19.50 8.31 9.33
N GLY A 22 -18.83 7.88 8.26
CA GLY A 22 -17.51 8.35 7.87
C GLY A 22 -16.38 7.41 8.35
N LEU A 23 -15.18 7.96 8.54
CA LEU A 23 -14.01 7.17 8.96
C LEU A 23 -14.18 6.67 10.40
N GLN A 24 -14.38 5.38 10.57
CA GLN A 24 -14.61 4.75 11.87
C GLN A 24 -13.30 4.44 12.58
N GLU A 25 -12.29 3.95 11.87
CA GLU A 25 -10.99 3.57 12.42
C GLU A 25 -9.90 3.64 11.34
N ALA A 26 -8.66 3.82 11.75
CA ALA A 26 -7.51 3.81 10.85
C ALA A 26 -6.30 3.11 11.48
N GLN A 27 -5.58 2.33 10.67
CA GLN A 27 -4.31 1.74 11.03
C GLN A 27 -3.23 2.21 10.05
N ILE A 28 -2.29 2.98 10.55
CA ILE A 28 -1.13 3.45 9.79
C ILE A 28 0.10 2.68 10.26
N GLY A 29 1.02 2.37 9.34
CA GLY A 29 2.25 1.67 9.66
C GLY A 29 3.31 1.85 8.60
N CYS A 30 4.55 1.49 8.97
CA CYS A 30 5.69 1.47 8.07
C CYS A 30 6.56 0.27 8.38
N ASP A 31 7.03 -0.44 7.34
CA ASP A 31 8.03 -1.50 7.46
C ASP A 31 9.39 -1.03 6.92
N ALA A 32 10.14 -0.33 7.76
CA ALA A 32 11.46 0.19 7.41
C ALA A 32 12.49 -0.90 7.07
N LYS A 33 12.26 -2.15 7.49
CA LYS A 33 13.12 -3.30 7.13
C LYS A 33 12.97 -3.69 5.67
N GLY A 34 11.95 -3.19 4.99
CA GLY A 34 11.71 -3.40 3.58
C GLY A 34 12.31 -2.35 2.63
N ARG A 35 13.11 -1.39 3.15
CA ARG A 35 13.57 -0.25 2.33
C ARG A 35 14.38 -0.68 1.09
N ASP A 36 15.17 -1.74 1.21
CA ASP A 36 16.09 -2.15 0.16
C ASP A 36 15.49 -3.15 -0.84
N ILE A 37 14.21 -3.54 -0.65
CA ILE A 37 13.51 -4.44 -1.57
C ILE A 37 12.67 -3.71 -2.63
N LEU A 38 12.45 -2.41 -2.43
CA LEU A 38 11.74 -1.54 -3.35
C LEU A 38 12.33 -0.13 -3.23
N ALA A 39 13.26 0.21 -4.10
CA ALA A 39 13.98 1.48 -4.03
C ALA A 39 14.43 1.97 -5.41
N VAL A 40 14.64 3.27 -5.52
CA VAL A 40 15.39 3.91 -6.60
C VAL A 40 16.66 4.49 -5.95
N PRO A 41 17.79 3.76 -5.97
CA PRO A 41 18.94 4.07 -5.12
C PRO A 41 19.58 5.43 -5.38
N LYS A 42 19.51 5.91 -6.61
CA LYS A 42 20.15 7.14 -7.06
C LYS A 42 19.14 8.27 -7.33
N PHE A 43 18.04 8.31 -6.58
CA PHE A 43 17.01 9.32 -6.73
C PHE A 43 17.03 10.36 -5.59
N GLY A 44 16.55 11.54 -5.86
CA GLY A 44 16.46 12.61 -4.86
C GLY A 44 17.84 13.17 -4.48
N THR A 45 18.12 13.22 -3.19
CA THR A 45 19.38 13.78 -2.65
C THR A 45 20.60 12.91 -2.90
N SER A 46 20.42 11.64 -3.23
CA SER A 46 21.51 10.70 -3.59
C SER A 46 21.87 10.75 -5.08
N MET A 47 21.17 11.55 -5.88
CA MET A 47 21.40 11.67 -7.31
C MET A 47 22.66 12.50 -7.59
N ASP A 48 23.64 11.90 -8.30
CA ASP A 48 24.77 12.62 -8.88
C ASP A 48 24.35 13.23 -10.23
N ARG A 49 24.09 14.53 -10.24
CA ARG A 49 23.66 15.26 -11.43
C ARG A 49 24.74 15.38 -12.51
N PHE A 50 25.99 15.11 -12.17
CA PHE A 50 27.14 15.27 -13.07
C PHE A 50 27.66 13.93 -13.59
N ALA A 51 27.13 12.80 -13.10
CA ALA A 51 27.48 11.49 -13.62
C ALA A 51 26.94 11.31 -15.04
N ALA A 52 27.76 10.74 -15.93
CA ALA A 52 27.36 10.42 -17.30
C ALA A 52 26.22 9.40 -17.33
N ASP A 53 26.26 8.41 -16.42
CA ASP A 53 25.17 7.51 -16.09
C ASP A 53 24.80 7.70 -14.63
N ASN A 54 23.73 8.40 -14.38
CA ASN A 54 23.26 8.69 -13.03
C ASN A 54 22.44 7.55 -12.41
N GLY A 55 22.20 6.46 -13.16
CA GLY A 55 21.37 5.32 -12.70
C GLY A 55 19.94 5.73 -12.31
N TYR A 56 19.44 6.83 -12.86
CA TYR A 56 18.13 7.40 -12.56
C TYR A 56 16.98 6.39 -12.74
N TRP A 57 17.18 5.45 -13.65
CA TRP A 57 16.21 4.42 -13.98
C TRP A 57 16.47 3.07 -13.28
N ASP A 58 17.53 2.99 -12.49
CA ASP A 58 17.80 1.79 -11.69
C ASP A 58 16.70 1.65 -10.64
N PHE A 59 16.15 0.46 -10.56
CA PHE A 59 15.00 0.18 -9.72
C PHE A 59 15.17 -1.18 -9.04
N ASP A 60 15.43 -1.15 -7.75
CA ASP A 60 15.48 -2.36 -6.94
C ASP A 60 14.06 -2.87 -6.71
N PHE A 61 13.80 -4.11 -7.12
CA PHE A 61 12.48 -4.72 -7.02
C PHE A 61 12.56 -6.20 -6.71
N VAL A 62 12.45 -6.55 -5.44
CA VAL A 62 12.44 -7.94 -4.97
C VAL A 62 11.00 -8.44 -4.83
N GLY A 63 10.36 -8.76 -5.95
CA GLY A 63 8.93 -9.02 -6.06
C GLY A 63 8.38 -10.05 -5.07
N LYS A 64 9.12 -11.14 -4.79
CA LYS A 64 8.73 -12.15 -3.81
C LYS A 64 8.59 -11.60 -2.39
N GLU A 65 9.53 -10.78 -1.96
CA GLU A 65 9.51 -10.17 -0.64
C GLU A 65 8.45 -9.07 -0.53
N ILE A 66 8.30 -8.28 -1.59
CA ILE A 66 7.24 -7.27 -1.69
C ILE A 66 5.88 -7.93 -1.55
N PHE A 67 5.63 -9.03 -2.29
CA PHE A 67 4.38 -9.78 -2.21
C PHE A 67 4.07 -10.24 -0.78
N LYS A 68 5.01 -10.93 -0.13
CA LYS A 68 4.83 -11.45 1.24
C LYS A 68 4.53 -10.34 2.25
N ARG A 69 5.28 -9.23 2.17
CA ARG A 69 5.12 -8.09 3.07
C ARG A 69 3.80 -7.37 2.82
N ALA A 70 3.39 -7.21 1.56
CA ALA A 70 2.12 -6.60 1.19
C ALA A 70 0.94 -7.41 1.75
N VAL A 71 0.88 -8.71 1.50
CA VAL A 71 -0.18 -9.59 2.02
C VAL A 71 -0.22 -9.55 3.54
N LYS A 72 0.93 -9.74 4.20
CA LYS A 72 1.01 -9.73 5.67
C LYS A 72 0.61 -8.37 6.25
N GLY A 73 1.10 -7.27 5.68
CA GLY A 73 0.84 -5.92 6.18
C GLY A 73 -0.62 -5.51 6.03
N MET A 74 -1.21 -5.74 4.85
CA MET A 74 -2.62 -5.42 4.60
C MET A 74 -3.55 -6.31 5.43
N GLY A 75 -3.29 -7.61 5.52
CA GLY A 75 -4.09 -8.52 6.36
C GLY A 75 -4.04 -8.14 7.84
N ALA A 76 -2.85 -7.81 8.36
CA ALA A 76 -2.70 -7.36 9.75
C ALA A 76 -3.40 -6.02 10.01
N ALA A 77 -3.34 -5.09 9.07
CA ALA A 77 -4.02 -3.80 9.19
C ALA A 77 -5.55 -3.97 9.20
N ALA A 78 -6.09 -4.77 8.27
CA ALA A 78 -7.51 -5.10 8.23
C ALA A 78 -7.99 -5.74 9.54
N HIS A 79 -7.29 -6.77 10.01
CA HIS A 79 -7.61 -7.42 11.28
C HIS A 79 -7.59 -6.44 12.46
N THR A 80 -6.61 -5.54 12.51
CA THR A 80 -6.50 -4.54 13.58
C THR A 80 -7.70 -3.58 13.58
N VAL A 81 -8.07 -3.07 12.40
CA VAL A 81 -9.22 -2.16 12.25
C VAL A 81 -10.53 -2.85 12.65
N LEU A 82 -10.77 -4.06 12.15
CA LEU A 82 -11.96 -4.83 12.48
C LEU A 82 -12.03 -5.15 13.98
N SER A 83 -10.91 -5.55 14.58
CA SER A 83 -10.86 -5.84 16.02
C SER A 83 -11.15 -4.60 16.89
N ARG A 84 -10.72 -3.41 16.47
CA ARG A 84 -10.95 -2.16 17.20
C ARG A 84 -12.38 -1.65 17.04
N THR A 85 -12.98 -1.83 15.89
CA THR A 85 -14.35 -1.39 15.61
C THR A 85 -15.39 -2.39 16.10
N GLY A 86 -15.02 -3.66 16.28
CA GLY A 86 -15.95 -4.74 16.57
C GLY A 86 -16.86 -5.11 15.39
N ILE A 87 -16.55 -4.61 14.18
CA ILE A 87 -17.32 -4.92 12.98
C ILE A 87 -16.96 -6.34 12.51
N SER A 88 -17.99 -7.17 12.32
CA SER A 88 -17.82 -8.49 11.71
C SER A 88 -17.54 -8.37 10.21
N THR A 89 -16.74 -9.30 9.67
CA THR A 89 -16.51 -9.42 8.21
C THR A 89 -17.81 -9.54 7.41
N ASP A 90 -18.85 -10.17 7.98
CA ASP A 90 -20.17 -10.30 7.35
C ASP A 90 -20.89 -8.97 7.11
N ASN A 91 -20.46 -7.92 7.80
CA ASN A 91 -21.00 -6.56 7.68
C ASN A 91 -20.13 -5.65 6.80
N ILE A 92 -19.18 -6.21 6.05
CA ILE A 92 -18.34 -5.48 5.12
C ILE A 92 -18.85 -5.69 3.69
N ASP A 93 -19.38 -4.63 3.09
CA ASP A 93 -19.89 -4.70 1.72
C ASP A 93 -18.77 -4.72 0.68
N VAL A 94 -17.69 -3.99 0.91
CA VAL A 94 -16.61 -3.82 -0.06
C VAL A 94 -15.25 -3.68 0.63
N VAL A 95 -14.24 -4.39 0.10
CA VAL A 95 -12.83 -4.22 0.46
C VAL A 95 -12.07 -3.73 -0.77
N ILE A 96 -11.34 -2.63 -0.63
CA ILE A 96 -10.55 -2.03 -1.72
C ILE A 96 -9.06 -2.06 -1.33
N PRO A 97 -8.34 -3.17 -1.59
CA PRO A 97 -6.91 -3.24 -1.31
C PRO A 97 -6.10 -2.47 -2.36
N HIS A 98 -4.82 -2.23 -2.08
CA HIS A 98 -3.90 -1.71 -3.09
C HIS A 98 -3.81 -2.65 -4.29
N GLN A 99 -4.01 -2.12 -5.50
CA GLN A 99 -4.20 -2.90 -6.72
C GLN A 99 -2.90 -3.11 -7.51
N ALA A 100 -1.80 -3.38 -6.85
CA ALA A 100 -0.52 -3.62 -7.51
C ALA A 100 -0.48 -4.95 -8.29
N ASN A 101 -1.18 -5.98 -7.83
CA ASN A 101 -1.12 -7.32 -8.40
C ASN A 101 -2.36 -8.13 -8.00
N ILE A 102 -3.02 -8.72 -9.00
CA ILE A 102 -4.23 -9.54 -8.79
C ILE A 102 -4.00 -10.69 -7.81
N ARG A 103 -2.79 -11.30 -7.80
CA ARG A 103 -2.47 -12.41 -6.88
C ARG A 103 -2.45 -11.96 -5.42
N ILE A 104 -2.06 -10.72 -5.13
CA ILE A 104 -2.12 -10.15 -3.78
C ILE A 104 -3.58 -10.06 -3.35
N ILE A 105 -4.45 -9.54 -4.22
CA ILE A 105 -5.88 -9.39 -3.94
C ILE A 105 -6.52 -10.76 -3.69
N GLN A 106 -6.27 -11.74 -4.55
CA GLN A 106 -6.77 -13.10 -4.38
C GLN A 106 -6.33 -13.72 -3.04
N THR A 107 -5.03 -13.59 -2.71
CA THR A 107 -4.51 -14.12 -1.44
C THR A 107 -5.17 -13.44 -0.23
N LEU A 108 -5.45 -12.14 -0.30
CA LEU A 108 -6.15 -11.43 0.78
C LEU A 108 -7.60 -11.91 0.91
N CYS A 109 -8.29 -12.14 -0.21
CA CYS A 109 -9.65 -12.72 -0.19
C CYS A 109 -9.68 -14.12 0.41
N ASP A 110 -8.67 -14.94 0.14
CA ASP A 110 -8.56 -16.32 0.69
C ASP A 110 -8.26 -16.31 2.20
N MET A 111 -7.82 -15.19 2.76
CA MET A 111 -7.50 -15.02 4.19
C MET A 111 -8.66 -14.41 5.00
N ALA A 112 -9.64 -13.84 4.33
CA ALA A 112 -10.79 -13.17 4.97
C ALA A 112 -11.89 -14.18 5.32
#